data_80bcf8a3427eb14bd0af36038763a5e0
#
_entry.id   80bcf8a3427eb14bd0af36038763a5e0
#
_cell.length_a   1.000
_cell.length_b   1.000
_cell.length_c   1.000
_cell.angle_alpha   90.00
_cell.angle_beta   90.00
_cell.angle_gamma   90.00
#
_symmetry.space_group_name_H-M   'P 1'
#
loop_
_entity.id
_entity.type
_entity.pdbx_description
1 polymer ?
#
loop_
_entity_poly.entity_id
_entity_poly.type
_entity_poly.pdbx_seq_one_letter_code
_entity_poly.pdbx_strand_id
1 'polypeptide(L)'
;MQYVAAQLFRDASSKTSFSQGLNPLAQRFRIEAHHFITAITSYIFNVSISLTWHHFLTQLPSANSLTEIREAHSRTLETMCTTSFLKKRQTPILTLLYATFETILLFAKQSRIYAQREQRVWARMREEMEDNTRILYAMFVKRAGMFVRVIDQLERKGVGRGIGEGDGIEGGWFADLLVRLDGSYFDR
;
A
#
# COMPACT_ATOMS: atom_id res chain seq x y z
N MET A 1 -6.85 2.17 -5.71
CA MET A 1 -6.62 1.33 -4.52
C MET A 1 -7.76 0.32 -4.33
N GLN A 2 -9.02 0.73 -4.15
CA GLN A 2 -10.18 -0.19 -4.02
C GLN A 2 -10.32 -1.16 -5.19
N TYR A 3 -10.01 -0.74 -6.42
CA TYR A 3 -10.07 -1.59 -7.61
C TYR A 3 -9.07 -2.76 -7.55
N VAL A 4 -7.84 -2.51 -7.09
CA VAL A 4 -6.78 -3.55 -6.96
C VAL A 4 -7.19 -4.57 -5.89
N ALA A 5 -7.65 -4.10 -4.74
CA ALA A 5 -8.16 -4.98 -3.68
C ALA A 5 -9.37 -5.78 -4.16
N ALA A 6 -10.35 -5.14 -4.83
CA ALA A 6 -11.54 -5.80 -5.37
C ALA A 6 -11.22 -6.87 -6.43
N GLN A 7 -10.17 -6.69 -7.23
CA GLN A 7 -9.71 -7.69 -8.19
C GLN A 7 -9.15 -8.94 -7.49
N LEU A 8 -8.33 -8.76 -6.44
CA LEU A 8 -7.78 -9.86 -5.67
C LEU A 8 -8.84 -10.64 -4.88
N PHE A 9 -9.89 -9.94 -4.40
CA PHE A 9 -10.97 -10.56 -3.62
C PHE A 9 -12.07 -11.23 -4.46
N ARG A 10 -12.38 -10.71 -5.63
CA ARG A 10 -13.41 -11.30 -6.49
C ARG A 10 -13.03 -12.72 -6.90
N ASP A 11 -11.74 -12.96 -7.10
CA ASP A 11 -11.21 -14.29 -7.41
C ASP A 11 -11.15 -15.21 -6.16
N ALA A 12 -11.18 -14.66 -4.95
CA ALA A 12 -11.25 -15.45 -3.70
C ALA A 12 -12.66 -15.95 -3.37
N SER A 13 -13.71 -15.32 -3.92
CA SER A 13 -15.11 -15.68 -3.65
C SER A 13 -15.65 -16.79 -4.55
N SER A 14 -14.96 -17.17 -5.62
CA SER A 14 -15.29 -18.39 -6.38
C SER A 14 -14.74 -19.60 -5.60
N LYS A 15 -15.42 -19.85 -4.49
CA LYS A 15 -15.15 -20.94 -3.57
C LYS A 15 -15.41 -22.24 -4.28
N THR A 16 -14.44 -23.07 -4.47
CA THR A 16 -14.51 -24.54 -4.38
C THR A 16 -13.63 -25.31 -5.36
N SER A 17 -13.29 -24.76 -6.52
CA SER A 17 -12.43 -25.48 -7.50
C SER A 17 -10.98 -25.00 -7.51
N PHE A 18 -10.72 -23.79 -7.08
CA PHE A 18 -9.42 -23.12 -7.26
C PHE A 18 -8.40 -23.41 -6.14
N SER A 19 -8.89 -23.86 -4.97
CA SER A 19 -8.01 -24.11 -3.81
C SER A 19 -7.23 -25.46 -3.88
N GLN A 20 -7.70 -26.40 -4.67
CA GLN A 20 -7.09 -27.75 -4.72
C GLN A 20 -5.87 -27.88 -5.64
N GLY A 21 -5.49 -26.84 -6.39
CA GLY A 21 -4.36 -26.90 -7.34
C GLY A 21 -3.44 -25.69 -7.34
N LEU A 22 -3.65 -24.70 -6.45
CA LEU A 22 -2.81 -23.51 -6.41
C LEU A 22 -1.42 -23.84 -5.85
N ASN A 23 -0.39 -23.48 -6.64
CA ASN A 23 0.98 -23.43 -6.20
C ASN A 23 1.07 -22.64 -4.87
N PRO A 24 1.69 -23.20 -3.80
CA PRO A 24 1.86 -22.53 -2.51
C PRO A 24 2.46 -21.13 -2.64
N LEU A 25 3.34 -20.92 -3.62
CA LEU A 25 3.93 -19.61 -3.91
C LEU A 25 2.88 -18.59 -4.38
N ALA A 26 1.93 -18.99 -5.23
CA ALA A 26 0.86 -18.12 -5.68
C ALA A 26 -0.09 -17.72 -4.53
N GLN A 27 -0.37 -18.64 -3.62
CA GLN A 27 -1.16 -18.34 -2.42
C GLN A 27 -0.43 -17.35 -1.51
N ARG A 28 0.86 -17.58 -1.27
CA ARG A 28 1.71 -16.70 -0.49
C ARG A 28 1.76 -15.31 -1.10
N PHE A 29 2.01 -15.20 -2.42
CA PHE A 29 2.01 -13.91 -3.12
C PHE A 29 0.68 -13.17 -2.93
N ARG A 30 -0.46 -13.87 -3.06
CA ARG A 30 -1.78 -13.27 -2.87
C ARG A 30 -1.97 -12.71 -1.46
N ILE A 31 -1.56 -13.46 -0.43
CA ILE A 31 -1.68 -13.05 0.97
C ILE A 31 -0.82 -11.82 1.24
N GLU A 32 0.45 -11.84 0.84
CA GLU A 32 1.40 -10.76 1.06
C GLU A 32 1.01 -9.49 0.26
N ALA A 33 0.57 -9.65 -0.99
CA ALA A 33 0.07 -8.54 -1.81
C ALA A 33 -1.18 -7.90 -1.19
N HIS A 34 -2.11 -8.72 -0.68
CA HIS A 34 -3.29 -8.23 0.02
C HIS A 34 -2.91 -7.46 1.28
N HIS A 35 -2.01 -8.00 2.10
CA HIS A 35 -1.50 -7.33 3.29
C HIS A 35 -0.89 -5.96 2.93
N PHE A 36 0.00 -5.92 1.94
CA PHE A 36 0.62 -4.68 1.48
C PHE A 36 -0.40 -3.63 1.05
N ILE A 37 -1.39 -3.99 0.20
CA ILE A 37 -2.43 -3.08 -0.25
C ILE A 37 -3.27 -2.56 0.92
N THR A 38 -3.64 -3.45 1.84
CA THR A 38 -4.47 -3.11 3.00
C THR A 38 -3.72 -2.16 3.94
N ALA A 39 -2.44 -2.41 4.20
CA ALA A 39 -1.59 -1.54 5.01
C ALA A 39 -1.51 -0.12 4.43
N ILE A 40 -1.19 0.01 3.12
CA ILE A 40 -1.14 1.30 2.43
C ILE A 40 -2.50 2.01 2.44
N THR A 41 -3.57 1.28 2.13
CA THR A 41 -4.92 1.85 2.09
C THR A 41 -5.36 2.35 3.46
N SER A 42 -5.18 1.52 4.50
CA SER A 42 -5.50 1.89 5.88
C SER A 42 -4.71 3.09 6.36
N TYR A 43 -3.41 3.14 6.06
CA TYR A 43 -2.57 4.28 6.39
C TYR A 43 -3.07 5.57 5.73
N ILE A 44 -3.32 5.56 4.42
CA ILE A 44 -3.77 6.75 3.70
C ILE A 44 -5.11 7.25 4.25
N PHE A 45 -6.10 6.37 4.42
CA PHE A 45 -7.42 6.79 4.88
C PHE A 45 -7.44 7.17 6.36
N ASN A 46 -6.83 6.39 7.24
CA ASN A 46 -6.95 6.58 8.68
C ASN A 46 -5.96 7.64 9.20
N VAL A 47 -4.72 7.62 8.72
CA VAL A 47 -3.66 8.51 9.22
C VAL A 47 -3.56 9.77 8.35
N SER A 48 -3.30 9.61 7.05
CA SER A 48 -3.07 10.78 6.19
C SER A 48 -4.30 11.68 6.04
N ILE A 49 -5.51 11.11 5.97
CA ILE A 49 -6.73 11.87 5.72
C ILE A 49 -7.52 12.10 7.02
N SER A 50 -8.03 11.02 7.62
CA SER A 50 -8.99 11.14 8.72
C SER A 50 -8.39 11.79 9.97
N LEU A 51 -7.20 11.36 10.40
CA LEU A 51 -6.55 11.92 11.57
C LEU A 51 -6.17 13.39 11.34
N THR A 52 -5.59 13.71 10.19
CA THR A 52 -5.20 15.09 9.83
C THR A 52 -6.43 16.01 9.72
N TRP A 53 -7.54 15.50 9.16
CA TRP A 53 -8.78 16.24 9.09
C TRP A 53 -9.42 16.46 10.45
N HIS A 54 -9.43 15.43 11.29
CA HIS A 54 -9.94 15.55 12.66
C HIS A 54 -9.15 16.60 13.45
N HIS A 55 -7.84 16.63 13.35
CA HIS A 55 -7.00 17.64 13.97
C HIS A 55 -7.36 19.05 13.49
N PHE A 56 -7.59 19.25 12.19
CA PHE A 56 -8.07 20.53 11.67
C PHE A 56 -9.41 20.94 12.30
N LEU A 57 -10.37 20.03 12.39
CA LEU A 57 -11.69 20.32 12.99
C LEU A 57 -11.59 20.70 14.46
N THR A 58 -10.68 20.10 15.23
CA THR A 58 -10.47 20.46 16.65
C THR A 58 -9.85 21.85 16.83
N GLN A 59 -9.10 22.33 15.86
CA GLN A 59 -8.51 23.68 15.89
C GLN A 59 -9.48 24.78 15.44
N LEU A 60 -10.51 24.47 14.66
CA LEU A 60 -11.45 25.45 14.13
C LEU A 60 -12.11 26.34 15.19
N PRO A 61 -12.59 25.83 16.35
CA PRO A 61 -13.24 26.66 17.34
C PRO A 61 -12.33 27.72 17.98
N SER A 62 -11.02 27.55 17.91
CA SER A 62 -10.02 28.49 18.44
C SER A 62 -9.62 29.58 17.45
N ALA A 63 -10.05 29.50 16.19
CA ALA A 63 -9.71 30.46 15.16
C ALA A 63 -10.55 31.75 15.31
N ASN A 64 -9.87 32.90 15.39
CA ASN A 64 -10.50 34.20 15.60
C ASN A 64 -10.76 34.98 14.30
N SER A 65 -10.22 34.48 13.17
CA SER A 65 -10.36 35.18 11.88
C SER A 65 -10.48 34.20 10.71
N LEU A 66 -11.09 34.67 9.62
CA LEU A 66 -11.17 33.90 8.36
C LEU A 66 -9.76 33.60 7.81
N THR A 67 -8.81 34.48 8.01
CA THR A 67 -7.42 34.29 7.57
C THR A 67 -6.78 33.13 8.28
N GLU A 68 -6.95 33.01 9.60
CA GLU A 68 -6.44 31.88 10.40
C GLU A 68 -7.06 30.55 9.95
N ILE A 69 -8.36 30.53 9.66
CA ILE A 69 -9.05 29.34 9.13
C ILE A 69 -8.44 28.91 7.79
N ARG A 70 -8.21 29.87 6.87
CA ARG A 70 -7.62 29.58 5.55
C ARG A 70 -6.20 29.07 5.67
N GLU A 71 -5.40 29.62 6.56
CA GLU A 71 -4.02 29.17 6.81
C GLU A 71 -4.00 27.76 7.42
N ALA A 72 -4.86 27.52 8.42
CA ALA A 72 -5.00 26.19 9.03
C ALA A 72 -5.43 25.13 8.00
N HIS A 73 -6.42 25.45 7.16
CA HIS A 73 -6.87 24.57 6.08
C HIS A 73 -5.75 24.31 5.07
N SER A 74 -5.00 25.34 4.66
CA SER A 74 -3.89 25.18 3.71
C SER A 74 -2.78 24.29 4.29
N ARG A 75 -2.44 24.47 5.57
CA ARG A 75 -1.47 23.61 6.28
C ARG A 75 -1.96 22.16 6.34
N THR A 76 -3.22 21.95 6.64
CA THR A 76 -3.85 20.61 6.67
C THR A 76 -3.74 19.91 5.33
N LEU A 77 -4.09 20.58 4.23
CA LEU A 77 -3.95 20.01 2.88
C LEU A 77 -2.49 19.71 2.53
N GLU A 78 -1.57 20.58 2.93
CA GLU A 78 -0.14 20.37 2.73
C GLU A 78 0.36 19.14 3.47
N THR A 79 -0.10 18.92 4.70
CA THR A 79 0.18 17.73 5.49
C THR A 79 -0.36 16.47 4.80
N MET A 80 -1.63 16.48 4.39
CA MET A 80 -2.23 15.35 3.67
C MET A 80 -1.46 15.02 2.39
N CYS A 81 -1.05 16.02 1.60
CA CYS A 81 -0.23 15.81 0.41
C CYS A 81 1.13 15.21 0.74
N THR A 82 1.74 15.62 1.85
CA THR A 82 3.06 15.12 2.27
C THR A 82 2.97 13.67 2.75
N THR A 83 2.01 13.39 3.60
CA THR A 83 1.82 12.05 4.18
C THR A 83 1.30 11.03 3.16
N SER A 84 0.58 11.48 2.13
CA SER A 84 0.12 10.63 1.01
C SER A 84 1.12 10.52 -0.15
N PHE A 85 2.37 10.97 0.02
CA PHE A 85 3.44 10.91 -0.99
C PHE A 85 3.18 11.72 -2.28
N LEU A 86 2.32 12.76 -2.22
CA LEU A 86 1.91 13.51 -3.42
C LEU A 86 2.82 14.71 -3.75
N LYS A 87 3.79 15.05 -2.88
CA LYS A 87 4.72 16.14 -3.17
C LYS A 87 5.74 15.76 -4.24
N LYS A 88 6.15 16.74 -5.06
CA LYS A 88 7.14 16.55 -6.14
C LYS A 88 8.43 15.84 -5.68
N ARG A 89 8.91 16.12 -4.47
CA ARG A 89 10.11 15.47 -3.90
C ARG A 89 9.90 13.98 -3.59
N GLN A 90 8.64 13.54 -3.49
CA GLN A 90 8.25 12.17 -3.18
C GLN A 90 7.86 11.36 -4.43
N THR A 91 7.96 11.96 -5.63
CA THR A 91 7.68 11.28 -6.90
C THR A 91 8.38 9.91 -7.03
N PRO A 92 9.66 9.74 -6.64
CA PRO A 92 10.31 8.42 -6.70
C PRO A 92 9.63 7.36 -5.84
N ILE A 93 9.11 7.75 -4.67
CA ILE A 93 8.39 6.86 -3.75
C ILE A 93 7.06 6.44 -4.37
N LEU A 94 6.33 7.41 -4.91
CA LEU A 94 5.06 7.17 -5.59
C LEU A 94 5.25 6.28 -6.83
N THR A 95 6.31 6.51 -7.60
CA THR A 95 6.66 5.65 -8.75
C THR A 95 6.95 4.21 -8.30
N LEU A 96 7.68 4.03 -7.21
CA LEU A 96 7.96 2.70 -6.66
C LEU A 96 6.68 2.01 -6.17
N LEU A 97 5.78 2.75 -5.53
CA LEU A 97 4.48 2.25 -5.10
C LEU A 97 3.62 1.81 -6.30
N TYR A 98 3.55 2.62 -7.35
CA TYR A 98 2.83 2.26 -8.58
C TYR A 98 3.44 1.03 -9.26
N ALA A 99 4.77 0.94 -9.34
CA ALA A 99 5.44 -0.23 -9.89
C ALA A 99 5.15 -1.51 -9.07
N THR A 100 5.00 -1.38 -7.76
CA THR A 100 4.59 -2.51 -6.90
C THR A 100 3.14 -2.92 -7.19
N PHE A 101 2.21 -1.98 -7.30
CA PHE A 101 0.82 -2.26 -7.67
C PHE A 101 0.70 -2.86 -9.07
N GLU A 102 1.48 -2.40 -10.03
CA GLU A 102 1.51 -2.97 -11.37
C GLU A 102 1.93 -4.45 -11.34
N THR A 103 2.94 -4.80 -10.54
CA THR A 103 3.34 -6.21 -10.36
C THR A 103 2.20 -7.06 -9.79
N ILE A 104 1.47 -6.54 -8.81
CA ILE A 104 0.31 -7.22 -8.22
C ILE A 104 -0.81 -7.39 -9.26
N LEU A 105 -1.08 -6.37 -10.07
CA LEU A 105 -2.09 -6.44 -11.13
C LEU A 105 -1.72 -7.43 -12.23
N LEU A 106 -0.44 -7.49 -12.62
CA LEU A 106 0.06 -8.49 -13.58
C LEU A 106 -0.15 -9.91 -13.03
N PHE A 107 0.17 -10.16 -11.77
CA PHE A 107 -0.08 -11.43 -11.11
C PHE A 107 -1.59 -11.78 -11.09
N ALA A 108 -2.44 -10.82 -10.72
CA ALA A 108 -3.90 -11.03 -10.69
C ALA A 108 -4.46 -11.34 -12.09
N LYS A 109 -4.00 -10.62 -13.13
CA LYS A 109 -4.35 -10.86 -14.53
C LYS A 109 -3.94 -12.26 -14.98
N GLN A 110 -2.70 -12.65 -14.69
CA GLN A 110 -2.15 -13.95 -15.01
C GLN A 110 -2.95 -15.07 -14.33
N SER A 111 -3.19 -14.96 -13.02
CA SER A 111 -3.98 -15.93 -12.24
C SER A 111 -5.37 -16.13 -12.82
N ARG A 112 -6.02 -15.04 -13.30
CA ARG A 112 -7.34 -15.13 -13.96
C ARG A 112 -7.29 -15.85 -15.29
N ILE A 113 -6.30 -15.57 -16.14
CA ILE A 113 -6.14 -16.25 -17.43
C ILE A 113 -5.98 -17.76 -17.20
N TYR A 114 -5.21 -18.14 -16.19
CA TYR A 114 -5.02 -19.56 -15.87
C TYR A 114 -6.29 -20.20 -15.29
N ALA A 115 -7.05 -19.50 -14.47
CA ALA A 115 -8.31 -20.01 -13.91
C ALA A 115 -9.41 -20.29 -14.97
N GLN A 116 -9.35 -19.62 -16.13
CA GLN A 116 -10.37 -19.74 -17.20
C GLN A 116 -10.05 -20.82 -18.23
N ARG A 117 -8.89 -21.49 -18.18
CA ARG A 117 -8.46 -22.48 -19.17
C ARG A 117 -8.88 -23.89 -18.80
N GLU A 118 -9.16 -24.70 -19.83
CA GLU A 118 -9.56 -26.10 -19.67
C GLU A 118 -8.45 -26.99 -19.06
N GLN A 119 -8.87 -27.97 -18.28
CA GLN A 119 -8.00 -28.87 -17.51
C GLN A 119 -6.94 -29.62 -18.33
N ARG A 120 -7.19 -29.86 -19.63
CA ARG A 120 -6.25 -30.55 -20.55
C ARG A 120 -5.03 -29.69 -20.92
N VAL A 121 -5.13 -28.39 -20.87
CA VAL A 121 -4.06 -27.44 -21.19
C VAL A 121 -3.16 -27.20 -19.99
N TRP A 122 -3.63 -27.49 -18.78
CA TRP A 122 -2.97 -27.24 -17.51
C TRP A 122 -1.60 -27.93 -17.36
N ALA A 123 -1.48 -29.18 -17.81
CA ALA A 123 -0.25 -29.94 -17.62
C ALA A 123 0.97 -29.34 -18.33
N ARG A 124 0.77 -28.77 -19.53
CA ARG A 124 1.83 -28.10 -20.30
C ARG A 124 2.17 -26.70 -19.83
N MET A 125 1.19 -25.99 -19.25
CA MET A 125 1.35 -24.60 -18.85
C MET A 125 1.71 -24.43 -17.38
N ARG A 126 1.69 -25.50 -16.60
CA ARG A 126 1.97 -25.44 -15.15
C ARG A 126 3.36 -24.89 -14.87
N GLU A 127 4.37 -25.41 -15.55
CA GLU A 127 5.77 -25.03 -15.36
C GLU A 127 5.98 -23.54 -15.72
N GLU A 128 5.47 -23.10 -16.86
CA GLU A 128 5.51 -21.69 -17.28
C GLU A 128 4.77 -20.79 -16.28
N MET A 129 3.64 -21.24 -15.76
CA MET A 129 2.88 -20.51 -14.73
C MET A 129 3.67 -20.36 -13.44
N GLU A 130 4.33 -21.44 -13.00
CA GLU A 130 5.13 -21.44 -11.78
C GLU A 130 6.34 -20.52 -11.91
N ASP A 131 7.04 -20.55 -13.04
CA ASP A 131 8.18 -19.69 -13.32
C ASP A 131 7.77 -18.19 -13.39
N ASN A 132 6.71 -17.90 -14.11
CA ASN A 132 6.18 -16.52 -14.18
C ASN A 132 5.74 -16.03 -12.79
N THR A 133 5.08 -16.87 -12.00
CA THR A 133 4.70 -16.54 -10.62
C THR A 133 5.93 -16.26 -9.76
N ARG A 134 6.98 -17.07 -9.90
CA ARG A 134 8.25 -16.89 -9.17
C ARG A 134 8.91 -15.56 -9.52
N ILE A 135 8.95 -15.20 -10.81
CA ILE A 135 9.53 -13.93 -11.28
C ILE A 135 8.72 -12.75 -10.70
N LEU A 136 7.39 -12.76 -10.85
CA LEU A 136 6.53 -11.68 -10.36
C LEU A 136 6.60 -11.54 -8.83
N TYR A 137 6.65 -12.67 -8.11
CA TYR A 137 6.80 -12.66 -6.66
C TYR A 137 8.15 -12.06 -6.22
N ALA A 138 9.25 -12.45 -6.85
CA ALA A 138 10.57 -11.88 -6.57
C ALA A 138 10.60 -10.36 -6.84
N MET A 139 9.98 -9.91 -7.94
CA MET A 139 9.84 -8.48 -8.25
C MET A 139 9.01 -7.75 -7.19
N PHE A 140 7.90 -8.34 -6.74
CA PHE A 140 7.05 -7.78 -5.70
C PHE A 140 7.81 -7.62 -4.39
N VAL A 141 8.43 -8.69 -3.87
CA VAL A 141 9.20 -8.67 -2.61
C VAL A 141 10.32 -7.62 -2.67
N LYS A 142 11.07 -7.58 -3.78
CA LYS A 142 12.13 -6.58 -3.98
C LYS A 142 11.59 -5.15 -3.92
N ARG A 143 10.49 -4.86 -4.64
CA ARG A 143 9.89 -3.51 -4.71
C ARG A 143 9.26 -3.10 -3.39
N ALA A 144 8.51 -4.00 -2.75
CA ALA A 144 7.91 -3.78 -1.44
C ALA A 144 8.96 -3.54 -0.36
N GLY A 145 10.03 -4.36 -0.32
CA GLY A 145 11.15 -4.17 0.60
C GLY A 145 11.90 -2.85 0.36
N MET A 146 12.09 -2.45 -0.92
CA MET A 146 12.66 -1.13 -1.22
C MET A 146 11.75 0.00 -0.73
N PHE A 147 10.43 -0.13 -0.90
CA PHE A 147 9.47 0.86 -0.40
C PHE A 147 9.56 1.00 1.12
N VAL A 148 9.53 -0.11 1.87
CA VAL A 148 9.66 -0.12 3.34
C VAL A 148 10.93 0.58 3.79
N ARG A 149 12.09 0.26 3.17
CA ARG A 149 13.38 0.90 3.51
C ARG A 149 13.39 2.39 3.25
N VAL A 150 12.78 2.84 2.16
CA VAL A 150 12.68 4.28 1.85
C VAL A 150 11.80 4.99 2.89
N ILE A 151 10.68 4.39 3.28
CA ILE A 151 9.80 4.95 4.33
C ILE A 151 10.52 4.99 5.68
N ASP A 152 11.26 3.95 6.07
CA ASP A 152 12.07 3.94 7.28
C ASP A 152 13.13 5.07 7.28
N GLN A 153 13.79 5.29 6.14
CA GLN A 153 14.74 6.39 6.01
C GLN A 153 14.09 7.77 6.13
N LEU A 154 12.87 7.95 5.59
CA LEU A 154 12.12 9.20 5.73
C LEU A 154 11.72 9.46 7.18
N GLU A 155 11.26 8.41 7.87
CA GLU A 155 10.90 8.49 9.28
C GLU A 155 12.12 8.89 10.14
N ARG A 156 13.26 8.25 9.94
CA ARG A 156 14.50 8.57 10.64
C ARG A 156 15.00 9.99 10.37
N LYS A 157 14.80 10.51 9.16
CA LYS A 157 15.15 11.89 8.79
C LYS A 157 14.16 12.92 9.34
N GLY A 158 13.10 12.50 10.01
CA GLY A 158 12.09 13.39 10.55
C GLY A 158 11.27 14.11 9.47
N VAL A 159 11.23 13.58 8.26
CA VAL A 159 10.40 14.13 7.19
C VAL A 159 8.93 13.95 7.57
N GLY A 160 8.25 15.04 7.90
CA GLY A 160 6.89 15.04 8.43
C GLY A 160 6.75 15.40 9.91
N ARG A 161 7.84 15.49 10.67
CA ARG A 161 7.79 15.90 12.10
C ARG A 161 7.45 17.37 12.31
N GLY A 162 7.56 18.24 11.32
CA GLY A 162 7.40 19.69 11.46
C GLY A 162 5.98 20.22 11.42
N ILE A 163 4.95 19.38 11.44
CA ILE A 163 3.55 19.80 11.24
C ILE A 163 2.67 19.26 12.38
N GLY A 164 3.02 19.59 13.62
CA GLY A 164 2.27 19.13 14.78
C GLY A 164 3.08 19.05 16.07
N GLU A 165 4.01 19.97 16.27
CA GLU A 165 4.66 20.13 17.58
C GLU A 165 3.64 20.63 18.62
N GLY A 166 2.70 19.78 19.02
CA GLY A 166 1.71 20.12 20.04
C GLY A 166 0.75 19.02 20.43
N ASP A 167 0.49 18.06 19.60
CA ASP A 167 -0.53 17.05 19.89
C ASP A 167 -0.03 15.61 19.68
N GLY A 168 0.47 14.99 20.75
CA GLY A 168 0.25 13.58 21.12
C GLY A 168 0.53 12.45 20.14
N ILE A 169 1.08 12.70 18.95
CA ILE A 169 1.56 11.62 18.07
C ILE A 169 3.00 11.34 18.47
N GLU A 170 3.17 10.51 19.49
CA GLU A 170 4.45 9.88 19.81
C GLU A 170 4.87 8.99 18.66
N GLY A 171 5.65 9.53 17.73
CA GLY A 171 6.11 8.88 16.51
C GLY A 171 5.82 9.75 15.28
N GLY A 172 6.67 9.65 14.27
CA GLY A 172 6.43 10.35 13.01
C GLY A 172 5.25 9.76 12.25
N TRP A 173 4.77 10.47 11.26
CA TRP A 173 3.62 10.09 10.43
C TRP A 173 3.79 8.71 9.74
N PHE A 174 5.03 8.34 9.42
CA PHE A 174 5.32 7.07 8.74
C PHE A 174 5.52 5.89 9.70
N ALA A 175 5.64 6.12 11.02
CA ALA A 175 5.80 5.05 12.00
C ALA A 175 4.60 4.08 11.98
N ASP A 176 3.36 4.59 11.91
CA ASP A 176 2.16 3.76 11.78
C ASP A 176 2.17 2.90 10.50
N LEU A 177 2.64 3.46 9.38
CA LEU A 177 2.76 2.71 8.14
C LEU A 177 3.81 1.59 8.26
N LEU A 178 4.96 1.86 8.88
CA LEU A 178 6.00 0.87 9.10
C LEU A 178 5.51 -0.28 9.99
N VAL A 179 4.79 0.04 11.06
CA VAL A 179 4.17 -0.98 11.94
C VAL A 179 3.17 -1.83 11.15
N ARG A 180 2.34 -1.22 10.30
CA ARG A 180 1.35 -1.96 9.46
C ARG A 180 2.00 -2.84 8.40
N LEU A 181 3.13 -2.41 7.84
CA LEU A 181 3.86 -3.18 6.83
C LEU A 181 4.68 -4.32 7.42
N ASP A 182 4.90 -4.31 8.74
CA ASP A 182 5.75 -5.25 9.48
C ASP A 182 7.00 -5.68 8.66
N GLY A 183 8.09 -4.93 8.82
CA GLY A 183 9.31 -5.08 8.00
C GLY A 183 9.85 -6.50 7.89
N SER A 184 9.48 -7.40 8.80
CA SER A 184 9.89 -8.81 8.77
C SER A 184 9.33 -9.59 7.57
N TYR A 185 8.21 -9.15 6.98
CA TYR A 185 7.60 -9.81 5.81
C TYR A 185 8.40 -9.62 4.52
N PHE A 186 9.10 -8.50 4.38
CA PHE A 186 9.76 -8.10 3.13
C PHE A 186 11.29 -8.12 3.21
N ASP A 187 11.88 -8.49 4.33
CA ASP A 187 13.33 -8.53 4.58
C ASP A 187 13.98 -9.92 4.36
N ARG A 188 13.32 -10.79 3.58
CA ARG A 188 13.82 -12.14 3.29
C ARG A 188 14.50 -12.25 1.95
#